data_22e3f0eaa3711a4505e693ebc5528e60
#
_entry.id   22e3f0eaa3711a4505e693ebc5528e60
#
_cell.length_a   1.000
_cell.length_b   1.000
_cell.length_c   1.000
_cell.angle_alpha   90.00
_cell.angle_beta   90.00
_cell.angle_gamma   90.00
#
_symmetry.space_group_name_H-M   'P 1'
#
loop_
_entity.id
_entity.type
_entity.pdbx_description
1 polymer ?
#
loop_
_entity_poly.entity_id
_entity_poly.type
_entity_poly.pdbx_seq_one_letter_code
_entity_poly.pdbx_strand_id
1 'polypeptide(L)'
;LYQLPPVVTPDVQETLAPYYEGFFFFNSKVIQQQPPTYIEFDTIFRQEDTHFIKLLNEVRLNQLSNESFELLQQRYNPDYKINKEDNSILLTTHNAKAERINDEELAKIKAHTHTFKAEISGEFPEKNYPNEPTLTLKEGAKVMFIANDSGYPRRYFNGKIGVISRI
;
A
#
# COMPACT_ATOMS: atom_id res chain seq x y z
N LEU A 1 14.96 -2.40 8.00
CA LEU A 1 14.97 -1.46 9.13
C LEU A 1 14.08 -0.24 8.90
N TYR A 2 14.01 0.30 7.68
CA TYR A 2 13.21 1.48 7.32
C TYR A 2 11.81 1.10 6.78
N GLN A 3 11.24 0.03 7.30
CA GLN A 3 9.88 -0.41 7.00
C GLN A 3 8.88 0.17 8.01
N LEU A 4 7.60 0.09 7.68
CA LEU A 4 6.56 0.40 8.65
C LEU A 4 6.72 -0.49 9.89
N PRO A 5 6.45 0.05 11.11
CA PRO A 5 6.52 -0.74 12.31
C PRO A 5 5.53 -1.91 12.27
N PRO A 6 5.81 -3.02 12.97
CA PRO A 6 4.86 -4.12 13.08
C PRO A 6 3.56 -3.64 13.73
N VAL A 7 2.44 -4.10 13.20
CA VAL A 7 1.12 -3.85 13.82
C VAL A 7 0.96 -4.87 14.94
N VAL A 8 0.97 -4.39 16.18
CA VAL A 8 0.84 -5.21 17.38
C VAL A 8 -0.47 -4.88 18.08
N THR A 9 -1.34 -5.88 18.26
CA THR A 9 -2.59 -5.71 18.99
C THR A 9 -2.32 -5.64 20.51
N PRO A 10 -3.18 -4.99 21.31
CA PRO A 10 -2.96 -4.83 22.74
C PRO A 10 -2.74 -6.15 23.50
N ASP A 11 -3.47 -7.20 23.13
CA ASP A 11 -3.35 -8.54 23.69
C ASP A 11 -1.99 -9.20 23.38
N VAL A 12 -1.51 -9.05 22.15
CA VAL A 12 -0.17 -9.51 21.74
C VAL A 12 0.91 -8.69 22.46
N GLN A 13 0.72 -7.38 22.59
CA GLN A 13 1.64 -6.52 23.33
C GLN A 13 1.75 -6.93 24.79
N GLU A 14 0.64 -7.15 25.47
CA GLU A 14 0.61 -7.61 26.87
C GLU A 14 1.31 -8.96 27.03
N THR A 15 1.08 -9.89 26.11
CA THR A 15 1.71 -11.21 26.11
C THR A 15 3.23 -11.16 25.91
N LEU A 16 3.71 -10.30 25.02
CA LEU A 16 5.13 -10.27 24.61
C LEU A 16 5.99 -9.31 25.43
N ALA A 17 5.42 -8.25 26.00
CA ALA A 17 6.16 -7.23 26.74
C ALA A 17 7.04 -7.78 27.91
N PRO A 18 6.64 -8.85 28.65
CA PRO A 18 7.51 -9.43 29.67
C PRO A 18 8.78 -10.10 29.11
N TYR A 19 8.80 -10.42 27.84
CA TYR A 19 9.86 -11.22 27.21
C TYR A 19 10.74 -10.45 26.25
N TYR A 20 10.25 -9.33 25.69
CA TYR A 20 10.89 -8.58 24.61
C TYR A 20 10.83 -7.07 24.88
N GLU A 21 11.94 -6.37 24.66
CA GLU A 21 12.02 -4.90 24.80
C GLU A 21 11.31 -4.15 23.66
N GLY A 22 10.99 -4.84 22.58
CA GLY A 22 10.30 -4.29 21.43
C GLY A 22 9.76 -5.35 20.50
N PHE A 23 8.95 -4.94 19.51
CA PHE A 23 8.21 -5.86 18.63
C PHE A 23 8.77 -5.93 17.21
N PHE A 24 9.92 -5.34 16.96
CA PHE A 24 10.61 -5.52 15.69
C PHE A 24 11.32 -6.87 15.64
N PHE A 25 11.50 -7.41 14.44
CA PHE A 25 12.16 -8.70 14.26
C PHE A 25 13.55 -8.77 14.92
N PHE A 26 14.28 -7.66 14.93
CA PHE A 26 15.61 -7.57 15.54
C PHE A 26 15.60 -7.55 17.08
N ASN A 27 14.42 -7.41 17.72
CA ASN A 27 14.26 -7.62 19.15
C ASN A 27 14.09 -9.11 19.51
N SER A 28 13.95 -9.99 18.49
CA SER A 28 13.86 -11.44 18.72
C SER A 28 15.14 -11.98 19.35
N LYS A 29 15.00 -12.77 20.41
CA LYS A 29 16.12 -13.45 21.08
C LYS A 29 16.93 -14.34 20.14
N VAL A 30 16.28 -14.99 19.17
CA VAL A 30 16.95 -15.82 18.16
C VAL A 30 17.85 -14.96 17.28
N ILE A 31 17.38 -13.83 16.81
CA ILE A 31 18.17 -12.90 15.99
C ILE A 31 19.33 -12.29 16.78
N GLN A 32 19.13 -12.02 18.07
CA GLN A 32 20.20 -11.51 18.94
C GLN A 32 21.29 -12.57 19.21
N GLN A 33 20.92 -13.83 19.35
CA GLN A 33 21.83 -14.94 19.59
C GLN A 33 22.56 -15.42 18.32
N GLN A 34 21.86 -15.40 17.20
CA GLN A 34 22.36 -15.81 15.89
C GLN A 34 22.02 -14.75 14.85
N PRO A 35 22.82 -13.68 14.76
CA PRO A 35 22.60 -12.63 13.79
C PRO A 35 22.62 -13.17 12.35
N PRO A 36 21.63 -12.86 11.51
CA PRO A 36 21.63 -13.28 10.12
C PRO A 36 22.71 -12.56 9.32
N THR A 37 23.08 -13.13 8.18
CA THR A 37 23.88 -12.42 7.20
C THR A 37 23.12 -11.19 6.71
N TYR A 38 23.72 -10.01 6.85
CA TYR A 38 23.14 -8.75 6.40
C TYR A 38 23.59 -8.44 4.98
N ILE A 39 22.63 -8.24 4.08
CA ILE A 39 22.86 -7.82 2.69
C ILE A 39 22.02 -6.57 2.46
N GLU A 40 22.67 -5.47 2.13
CA GLU A 40 22.01 -4.21 1.80
C GLU A 40 22.02 -4.01 0.28
N PHE A 41 20.83 -3.71 -0.27
CA PHE A 41 20.70 -3.31 -1.66
C PHE A 41 20.83 -1.78 -1.73
N ASP A 42 21.77 -1.29 -2.49
CA ASP A 42 22.10 0.13 -2.67
C ASP A 42 21.51 0.73 -3.94
N THR A 43 21.15 -0.10 -4.90
CA THR A 43 20.64 0.34 -6.20
C THR A 43 19.10 0.42 -6.21
N ILE A 44 18.57 1.58 -6.55
CA ILE A 44 17.14 1.85 -6.63
C ILE A 44 16.67 1.73 -8.08
N PHE A 45 15.81 0.74 -8.37
CA PHE A 45 15.24 0.49 -9.70
C PHE A 45 13.83 1.05 -9.88
N ARG A 46 13.19 1.52 -8.80
CA ARG A 46 11.80 1.99 -8.83
C ARG A 46 11.66 3.41 -9.36
N GLN A 47 12.68 4.24 -9.16
CA GLN A 47 12.71 5.66 -9.49
C GLN A 47 13.96 5.97 -10.29
N GLU A 48 13.83 6.85 -11.30
CA GLU A 48 14.94 7.29 -12.15
C GLU A 48 15.36 8.74 -11.84
N ASP A 49 14.44 9.55 -11.28
CA ASP A 49 14.73 10.92 -10.89
C ASP A 49 15.64 10.96 -9.65
N THR A 50 16.88 11.38 -9.85
CA THR A 50 17.90 11.43 -8.80
C THR A 50 17.57 12.40 -7.67
N HIS A 51 16.89 13.53 -7.96
CA HIS A 51 16.47 14.49 -6.95
C HIS A 51 15.35 13.92 -6.07
N PHE A 52 14.42 13.20 -6.70
CA PHE A 52 13.36 12.53 -5.97
C PHE A 52 13.90 11.36 -5.13
N ILE A 53 14.86 10.59 -5.64
CA ILE A 53 15.57 9.55 -4.88
C ILE A 53 16.28 10.15 -3.66
N LYS A 54 17.00 11.27 -3.84
CA LYS A 54 17.66 12.00 -2.73
C LYS A 54 16.63 12.38 -1.66
N LEU A 55 15.54 13.04 -2.06
CA LEU A 55 14.46 13.45 -1.16
C LEU A 55 13.88 12.26 -0.39
N LEU A 56 13.57 11.15 -1.06
CA LEU A 56 13.03 9.96 -0.40
C LEU A 56 14.01 9.35 0.60
N ASN A 57 15.30 9.35 0.29
CA ASN A 57 16.34 8.89 1.22
C ASN A 57 16.46 9.80 2.44
N GLU A 58 16.42 11.11 2.25
CA GLU A 58 16.46 12.07 3.35
C GLU A 58 15.24 11.92 4.29
N VAL A 59 14.04 11.73 3.72
CA VAL A 59 12.83 11.42 4.50
C VAL A 59 12.99 10.09 5.25
N ARG A 60 13.47 9.04 4.60
CA ARG A 60 13.69 7.72 5.19
C ARG A 60 14.63 7.77 6.38
N LEU A 61 15.69 8.57 6.28
CA LEU A 61 16.71 8.73 7.32
C LEU A 61 16.33 9.76 8.40
N ASN A 62 15.17 10.45 8.23
CA ASN A 62 14.77 11.59 9.05
C ASN A 62 15.83 12.71 9.08
N GLN A 63 16.42 13.00 7.92
CA GLN A 63 17.47 14.00 7.71
C GLN A 63 17.10 14.92 6.54
N LEU A 64 15.87 15.43 6.54
CA LEU A 64 15.35 16.26 5.47
C LEU A 64 16.10 17.58 5.40
N SER A 65 16.74 17.86 4.25
CA SER A 65 17.40 19.13 3.97
C SER A 65 16.38 20.23 3.69
N ASN A 66 16.78 21.50 3.83
CA ASN A 66 15.93 22.63 3.46
C ASN A 66 15.53 22.61 1.98
N GLU A 67 16.46 22.23 1.09
CA GLU A 67 16.18 22.07 -0.34
C GLU A 67 15.08 21.05 -0.61
N SER A 68 15.18 19.86 0.00
CA SER A 68 14.16 18.80 -0.13
C SER A 68 12.83 19.19 0.52
N PHE A 69 12.87 19.94 1.63
CA PHE A 69 11.67 20.46 2.25
C PHE A 69 10.95 21.47 1.35
N GLU A 70 11.67 22.40 0.73
CA GLU A 70 11.10 23.36 -0.22
C GLU A 70 10.50 22.66 -1.44
N LEU A 71 11.16 21.62 -1.96
CA LEU A 71 10.62 20.78 -3.05
C LEU A 71 9.31 20.12 -2.68
N LEU A 72 9.17 19.59 -1.46
CA LEU A 72 7.90 19.05 -0.94
C LEU A 72 6.83 20.14 -0.82
N GLN A 73 7.20 21.32 -0.30
CA GLN A 73 6.25 22.45 -0.16
C GLN A 73 5.70 22.92 -1.51
N GLN A 74 6.51 22.91 -2.57
CA GLN A 74 6.04 23.22 -3.92
C GLN A 74 4.98 22.24 -4.44
N ARG A 75 4.94 21.02 -3.92
CA ARG A 75 3.93 20.00 -4.26
C ARG A 75 2.70 20.05 -3.35
N TYR A 76 2.75 20.82 -2.28
CA TYR A 76 1.61 20.99 -1.38
C TYR A 76 0.57 21.91 -2.01
N ASN A 77 -0.59 21.34 -2.30
CA ASN A 77 -1.76 22.09 -2.80
C ASN A 77 -3.01 21.61 -2.07
N PRO A 78 -3.51 22.34 -1.05
CA PRO A 78 -4.68 21.94 -0.29
C PRO A 78 -5.97 21.90 -1.12
N ASP A 79 -6.02 22.66 -2.22
CA ASP A 79 -7.18 22.74 -3.11
C ASP A 79 -7.08 21.80 -4.33
N TYR A 80 -6.08 20.90 -4.32
CA TYR A 80 -5.88 19.98 -5.43
C TYR A 80 -7.09 19.06 -5.63
N LYS A 81 -7.62 19.08 -6.85
CA LYS A 81 -8.71 18.19 -7.28
C LYS A 81 -8.14 17.16 -8.26
N ILE A 82 -8.40 15.90 -7.95
CA ILE A 82 -7.99 14.82 -8.84
C ILE A 82 -8.70 14.97 -10.17
N ASN A 83 -7.93 15.09 -11.25
CA ASN A 83 -8.47 15.05 -12.60
C ASN A 83 -8.80 13.58 -12.95
N LYS A 84 -10.01 13.32 -13.42
CA LYS A 84 -10.46 11.97 -13.81
C LYS A 84 -9.67 11.36 -14.97
N GLU A 85 -9.09 12.22 -15.81
CA GLU A 85 -8.29 11.82 -16.97
C GLU A 85 -6.86 11.43 -16.59
N ASP A 86 -6.39 11.86 -15.42
CA ASP A 86 -5.08 11.51 -14.93
C ASP A 86 -5.05 10.06 -14.41
N ASN A 87 -3.92 9.38 -14.62
CA ASN A 87 -3.65 8.07 -14.02
C ASN A 87 -3.23 8.17 -12.55
N SER A 88 -3.59 9.27 -11.88
CA SER A 88 -3.30 9.49 -10.48
C SER A 88 -4.22 8.66 -9.57
N ILE A 89 -3.69 8.31 -8.42
CA ILE A 89 -4.40 7.65 -7.32
C ILE A 89 -4.35 8.52 -6.07
N LEU A 90 -5.37 8.42 -5.25
CA LEU A 90 -5.41 9.06 -3.93
C LEU A 90 -4.94 8.06 -2.87
N LEU A 91 -3.88 8.42 -2.17
CA LEU A 91 -3.42 7.65 -1.01
C LEU A 91 -4.06 8.21 0.26
N THR A 92 -4.53 7.33 1.13
CA THR A 92 -5.09 7.67 2.43
C THR A 92 -4.53 6.75 3.51
N THR A 93 -4.55 7.20 4.75
CA THR A 93 -4.06 6.44 5.91
C THR A 93 -5.08 5.46 6.48
N HIS A 94 -6.35 5.52 6.05
CA HIS A 94 -7.45 4.71 6.59
C HIS A 94 -8.27 4.07 5.47
N ASN A 95 -8.49 2.75 5.57
CA ASN A 95 -9.26 1.99 4.59
C ASN A 95 -10.69 2.52 4.44
N ALA A 96 -11.40 2.78 5.54
CA ALA A 96 -12.75 3.30 5.51
C ALA A 96 -12.89 4.63 4.72
N LYS A 97 -11.85 5.47 4.71
CA LYS A 97 -11.84 6.69 3.89
C LYS A 97 -11.65 6.35 2.42
N ALA A 98 -10.79 5.37 2.10
CA ALA A 98 -10.59 4.90 0.73
C ALA A 98 -11.87 4.29 0.17
N GLU A 99 -12.52 3.41 0.92
CA GLU A 99 -13.78 2.75 0.58
C GLU A 99 -14.87 3.79 0.27
N ARG A 100 -15.12 4.72 1.19
CA ARG A 100 -16.11 5.77 0.98
C ARG A 100 -15.86 6.56 -0.30
N ILE A 101 -14.62 6.95 -0.58
CA ILE A 101 -14.28 7.70 -1.79
C ILE A 101 -14.48 6.84 -3.03
N ASN A 102 -14.08 5.57 -3.00
CA ASN A 102 -14.26 4.64 -4.12
C ASN A 102 -15.75 4.39 -4.41
N ASP A 103 -16.57 4.21 -3.38
CA ASP A 103 -18.01 4.02 -3.52
C ASP A 103 -18.70 5.27 -4.11
N GLU A 104 -18.33 6.47 -3.63
CA GLU A 104 -18.83 7.72 -4.17
C GLU A 104 -18.47 7.89 -5.66
N GLU A 105 -17.26 7.53 -6.08
CA GLU A 105 -16.84 7.60 -7.48
C GLU A 105 -17.51 6.51 -8.32
N LEU A 106 -17.61 5.27 -7.81
CA LEU A 106 -18.29 4.17 -8.48
C LEU A 106 -19.78 4.46 -8.69
N ALA A 107 -20.44 5.12 -7.71
CA ALA A 107 -21.84 5.52 -7.82
C ALA A 107 -22.11 6.50 -8.98
N LYS A 108 -21.14 7.37 -9.33
CA LYS A 108 -21.24 8.33 -10.43
C LYS A 108 -21.22 7.68 -11.82
N ILE A 109 -20.74 6.44 -11.92
CA ILE A 109 -20.70 5.70 -13.19
C ILE A 109 -22.08 5.13 -13.47
N LYS A 110 -22.66 5.50 -14.63
CA LYS A 110 -24.03 5.11 -15.02
C LYS A 110 -24.16 3.70 -15.62
N ALA A 111 -23.07 2.94 -15.72
CA ALA A 111 -23.08 1.58 -16.21
C ALA A 111 -23.78 0.60 -15.24
N HIS A 112 -24.16 -0.57 -15.75
CA HIS A 112 -24.74 -1.64 -14.94
C HIS A 112 -23.80 -2.08 -13.83
N THR A 113 -24.35 -2.40 -12.67
CA THR A 113 -23.61 -2.86 -11.51
C THR A 113 -23.48 -4.37 -11.53
N HIS A 114 -22.24 -4.86 -11.47
CA HIS A 114 -21.93 -6.28 -11.34
C HIS A 114 -21.37 -6.55 -9.94
N THR A 115 -21.87 -7.59 -9.30
CA THR A 115 -21.50 -7.95 -7.93
C THR A 115 -20.94 -9.36 -7.93
N PHE A 116 -19.76 -9.53 -7.36
CA PHE A 116 -19.06 -10.80 -7.21
C PHE A 116 -18.91 -11.11 -5.73
N LYS A 117 -19.25 -12.33 -5.34
CA LYS A 117 -19.09 -12.80 -3.95
C LYS A 117 -17.91 -13.73 -3.88
N ALA A 118 -17.06 -13.54 -2.85
CA ALA A 118 -15.95 -14.44 -2.59
C ALA A 118 -16.45 -15.80 -2.11
N GLU A 119 -15.80 -16.85 -2.56
CA GLU A 119 -15.93 -18.19 -2.00
C GLU A 119 -14.79 -18.40 -1.00
N ILE A 120 -15.15 -18.67 0.26
CA ILE A 120 -14.18 -18.82 1.33
C ILE A 120 -14.24 -20.26 1.80
N SER A 121 -13.10 -20.93 1.87
CA SER A 121 -12.99 -22.30 2.35
C SER A 121 -11.98 -22.39 3.49
N GLY A 122 -12.28 -23.24 4.50
CA GLY A 122 -11.45 -23.40 5.69
C GLY A 122 -11.52 -22.20 6.65
N GLU A 123 -10.56 -22.16 7.59
CA GLU A 123 -10.44 -21.08 8.57
C GLU A 123 -9.60 -19.95 7.98
N PHE A 124 -10.25 -18.92 7.43
CA PHE A 124 -9.59 -17.75 6.87
C PHE A 124 -10.20 -16.49 7.48
N PRO A 125 -9.55 -15.84 8.47
CA PRO A 125 -10.08 -14.68 9.16
C PRO A 125 -10.30 -13.48 8.23
N GLU A 126 -11.40 -12.76 8.41
CA GLU A 126 -11.77 -11.59 7.58
C GLU A 126 -10.65 -10.55 7.48
N LYS A 127 -9.91 -10.32 8.56
CA LYS A 127 -8.77 -9.39 8.58
C LYS A 127 -7.68 -9.70 7.55
N ASN A 128 -7.65 -10.93 7.04
CA ASN A 128 -6.68 -11.39 6.05
C ASN A 128 -7.23 -11.36 4.63
N TYR A 129 -8.47 -10.94 4.42
CA TYR A 129 -9.04 -10.86 3.08
C TYR A 129 -8.27 -9.84 2.26
N PRO A 130 -7.88 -10.18 1.02
CA PRO A 130 -7.18 -9.26 0.14
C PRO A 130 -8.09 -8.14 -0.39
N ASN A 131 -9.41 -8.34 -0.32
CA ASN A 131 -10.45 -7.43 -0.75
C ASN A 131 -11.74 -7.71 0.02
N GLU A 132 -12.76 -6.86 -0.12
CA GLU A 132 -14.07 -7.08 0.45
C GLU A 132 -14.70 -8.41 -0.03
N PRO A 133 -15.44 -9.14 0.84
CA PRO A 133 -16.11 -10.39 0.47
C PRO A 133 -17.10 -10.24 -0.68
N THR A 134 -17.59 -9.01 -0.87
CA THR A 134 -18.50 -8.64 -1.96
C THR A 134 -17.88 -7.53 -2.77
N LEU A 135 -17.36 -7.85 -3.95
CA LEU A 135 -16.78 -6.89 -4.85
C LEU A 135 -17.82 -6.36 -5.84
N THR A 136 -18.00 -5.06 -5.88
CA THR A 136 -18.91 -4.38 -6.79
C THR A 136 -18.12 -3.64 -7.87
N LEU A 137 -18.43 -3.91 -9.14
CA LEU A 137 -17.74 -3.34 -10.29
C LEU A 137 -18.72 -2.79 -11.32
N LYS A 138 -18.26 -1.84 -12.13
CA LYS A 138 -18.98 -1.31 -13.30
C LYS A 138 -18.03 -1.14 -14.46
N GLU A 139 -18.52 -1.28 -15.68
CA GLU A 139 -17.77 -0.88 -16.87
C GLU A 139 -17.42 0.62 -16.79
N GLY A 140 -16.20 0.98 -17.16
CA GLY A 140 -15.65 2.33 -17.00
C GLY A 140 -15.01 2.61 -15.64
N ALA A 141 -15.12 1.70 -14.65
CA ALA A 141 -14.47 1.88 -13.37
C ALA A 141 -12.94 1.73 -13.50
N LYS A 142 -12.21 2.63 -12.85
CA LYS A 142 -10.76 2.52 -12.69
C LYS A 142 -10.47 1.52 -11.57
N VAL A 143 -9.60 0.57 -11.81
CA VAL A 143 -9.24 -0.50 -10.88
C VAL A 143 -7.74 -0.64 -10.76
N MET A 144 -7.27 -1.17 -9.64
CA MET A 144 -5.88 -1.52 -9.41
C MET A 144 -5.76 -3.02 -9.13
N PHE A 145 -4.84 -3.70 -9.78
CA PHE A 145 -4.52 -5.09 -9.46
C PHE A 145 -3.79 -5.16 -8.11
N ILE A 146 -4.27 -6.02 -7.23
CA ILE A 146 -3.71 -6.22 -5.88
C ILE A 146 -2.80 -7.46 -5.78
N ALA A 147 -2.56 -8.14 -6.90
CA ALA A 147 -1.66 -9.28 -6.99
C ALA A 147 -0.91 -9.28 -8.32
N ASN A 148 0.19 -10.03 -8.37
CA ASN A 148 0.90 -10.29 -9.62
C ASN A 148 0.20 -11.39 -10.42
N ASP A 149 0.23 -11.29 -11.76
CA ASP A 149 -0.15 -12.38 -12.63
C ASP A 149 0.78 -13.59 -12.41
N SER A 150 0.20 -14.76 -12.27
CA SER A 150 0.93 -16.03 -12.17
C SER A 150 1.38 -16.59 -13.53
N GLY A 151 0.87 -16.01 -14.63
CA GLY A 151 1.21 -16.41 -15.99
C GLY A 151 2.60 -15.94 -16.45
N TYR A 152 3.08 -16.54 -17.57
CA TYR A 152 4.28 -16.08 -18.25
C TYR A 152 4.00 -15.93 -19.75
N PRO A 153 4.30 -14.77 -20.35
CA PRO A 153 4.74 -13.51 -19.71
C PRO A 153 3.63 -12.91 -18.84
N ARG A 154 4.00 -12.20 -17.78
CA ARG A 154 3.04 -11.53 -16.92
C ARG A 154 2.29 -10.43 -17.67
N ARG A 155 0.96 -10.47 -17.63
CA ARG A 155 0.07 -9.45 -18.22
C ARG A 155 -0.13 -8.25 -17.32
N TYR A 156 -0.08 -8.46 -16.00
CA TYR A 156 -0.25 -7.44 -14.99
C TYR A 156 0.63 -7.73 -13.75
N PHE A 157 0.78 -6.72 -12.93
CA PHE A 157 1.51 -6.79 -11.66
C PHE A 157 0.74 -6.04 -10.58
N ASN A 158 1.07 -6.30 -9.32
CA ASN A 158 0.50 -5.60 -8.18
C ASN A 158 0.74 -4.08 -8.29
N GLY A 159 -0.33 -3.29 -8.18
CA GLY A 159 -0.29 -1.84 -8.36
C GLY A 159 -0.55 -1.37 -9.79
N LYS A 160 -0.68 -2.27 -10.79
CA LYS A 160 -1.05 -1.87 -12.15
C LYS A 160 -2.47 -1.35 -12.17
N ILE A 161 -2.64 -0.14 -12.71
CA ILE A 161 -3.94 0.50 -12.88
C ILE A 161 -4.51 0.14 -14.26
N GLY A 162 -5.82 -0.05 -14.31
CA GLY A 162 -6.57 -0.28 -15.53
C GLY A 162 -7.98 0.30 -15.47
N VAL A 163 -8.68 0.26 -16.57
CA VAL A 163 -10.11 0.61 -16.66
C VAL A 163 -10.87 -0.61 -17.15
N ILE A 164 -12.00 -0.91 -16.53
CA ILE A 164 -12.86 -2.02 -16.92
C ILE A 164 -13.55 -1.64 -18.24
N SER A 165 -13.20 -2.34 -19.30
CA SER A 165 -13.80 -2.14 -20.64
C SER A 165 -15.07 -2.94 -20.83
N ARG A 166 -15.18 -4.12 -20.21
CA ARG A 166 -16.32 -5.04 -20.30
C ARG A 166 -16.29 -6.03 -19.14
N ILE A 167 -17.46 -6.42 -18.63
CA ILE A 167 -17.70 -7.46 -17.63
C ILE A 167 -18.56 -8.58 -18.23
#